data_3f32947d7f15d9af2c1e42cfe778f242
#
_entry.id   3f32947d7f15d9af2c1e42cfe778f242
#
_cell.length_a   1.000
_cell.length_b   1.000
_cell.length_c   1.000
_cell.angle_alpha   90.00
_cell.angle_beta   90.00
_cell.angle_gamma   90.00
#
_symmetry.space_group_name_H-M   'P 1'
#
loop_
_entity.id
_entity.type
_entity.pdbx_description
1 polymer ?
#
loop_
_entity_poly.entity_id
_entity_poly.type
_entity_poly.pdbx_seq_one_letter_code
_entity_poly.pdbx_strand_id
1 'polypeptide(L)'
;MKNQKNRSKKVHSQSGRNYKATPTIILKGQWLQEMGFEIGDYISVSCENGKLIITPDVERAAMEQAEAEFMEKEMKKLQKKFQKEKEQLHARFVAEGTAKYMAKKEVQ
;
A
#
# COMPACT_ATOMS: atom_id res chain seq x y z
N MET A 1 -21.12 20.75 -20.89
CA MET A 1 -21.12 20.69 -20.47
C MET A 1 -21.33 20.36 -19.67
N LYS A 2 -21.42 20.23 -19.40
CA LYS A 2 -21.64 19.71 -18.89
C LYS A 2 -22.22 19.56 -17.88
N ASN A 3 -22.23 19.32 -17.35
CA ASN A 3 -22.94 18.68 -16.25
C ASN A 3 -22.60 19.26 -14.92
N GLN A 4 -22.84 20.50 -14.78
CA GLN A 4 -22.75 21.10 -13.47
C GLN A 4 -24.04 20.79 -12.73
N LYS A 5 -23.93 19.83 -11.81
CA LYS A 5 -25.02 19.57 -10.90
C LYS A 5 -24.62 20.12 -9.54
N ASN A 6 -25.43 21.02 -9.04
CA ASN A 6 -25.22 21.55 -7.72
C ASN A 6 -25.89 20.64 -6.70
N ARG A 7 -25.16 20.30 -5.67
CA ARG A 7 -25.68 19.45 -4.60
C ARG A 7 -25.59 20.19 -3.29
N SER A 8 -26.68 20.20 -2.59
CA SER A 8 -26.72 20.87 -1.28
C SER A 8 -26.45 19.85 -0.20
N LYS A 9 -25.49 20.15 0.66
CA LYS A 9 -25.12 19.27 1.75
C LYS A 9 -24.87 20.07 3.00
N LYS A 10 -25.07 19.41 4.12
CA LYS A 10 -24.90 20.05 5.41
C LYS A 10 -23.55 19.68 5.98
N VAL A 11 -22.90 20.62 6.62
CA VAL A 11 -21.67 20.34 7.35
C VAL A 11 -22.06 19.65 8.65
N HIS A 12 -21.51 18.48 8.87
CA HIS A 12 -21.79 17.68 10.05
C HIS A 12 -20.72 17.92 11.10
N SER A 13 -20.95 17.41 12.29
CA SER A 13 -19.92 17.41 13.30
C SER A 13 -19.48 16.00 13.57
N GLN A 14 -18.21 15.87 13.87
CA GLN A 14 -17.62 14.57 14.20
C GLN A 14 -16.68 14.80 15.38
N SER A 15 -16.58 13.81 16.26
CA SER A 15 -15.66 13.90 17.38
C SER A 15 -14.23 13.92 16.87
N GLY A 16 -13.53 15.01 17.19
CA GLY A 16 -12.13 15.11 16.86
C GLY A 16 -11.28 14.82 18.06
N ARG A 17 -10.08 15.38 18.05
CA ARG A 17 -9.15 15.25 19.16
C ARG A 17 -9.76 15.85 20.42
N ASN A 18 -9.60 15.14 21.55
CA ASN A 18 -10.13 15.58 22.84
C ASN A 18 -11.66 15.72 22.85
N TYR A 19 -12.34 14.94 22.04
CA TYR A 19 -13.80 14.91 21.96
C TYR A 19 -14.42 16.23 21.56
N LYS A 20 -13.66 17.12 20.95
CA LYS A 20 -14.21 18.36 20.43
C LYS A 20 -14.93 18.11 19.12
N ALA A 21 -16.08 18.73 18.96
CA ALA A 21 -16.81 18.63 17.70
C ALA A 21 -16.02 19.28 16.57
N THR A 22 -15.85 18.58 15.49
CA THR A 22 -15.08 19.05 14.35
C THR A 22 -15.99 19.14 13.13
N PRO A 23 -15.97 20.26 12.39
CA PRO A 23 -16.76 20.34 11.15
C PRO A 23 -16.34 19.27 10.16
N THR A 24 -17.32 18.62 9.58
CA THR A 24 -17.06 17.50 8.68
C THR A 24 -17.94 17.62 7.46
N ILE A 25 -17.34 17.46 6.27
CA ILE A 25 -18.07 17.42 5.02
C ILE A 25 -17.92 16.00 4.45
N ILE A 26 -19.05 15.38 4.19
CA ILE A 26 -19.06 14.04 3.65
C ILE A 26 -19.57 14.07 2.22
N LEU A 27 -18.77 13.57 1.32
CA LEU A 27 -19.16 13.43 -0.09
C LEU A 27 -19.19 11.96 -0.42
N LYS A 28 -20.34 11.48 -0.84
CA LYS A 28 -20.43 10.09 -1.27
C LYS A 28 -21.53 9.92 -2.30
N GLY A 29 -21.36 8.98 -3.18
CA GLY A 29 -22.32 8.68 -4.21
C GLY A 29 -21.61 8.25 -5.48
N GLN A 30 -22.36 7.60 -6.33
CA GLN A 30 -21.81 7.13 -7.60
C GLN A 30 -21.44 8.29 -8.53
N TRP A 31 -22.00 9.46 -8.27
CA TRP A 31 -21.65 10.64 -9.05
C TRP A 31 -20.17 11.00 -8.96
N LEU A 32 -19.51 10.57 -7.87
CA LEU A 32 -18.07 10.77 -7.74
C LEU A 32 -17.31 9.95 -8.78
N GLN A 33 -17.76 8.74 -9.03
CA GLN A 33 -17.16 7.89 -10.05
C GLN A 33 -17.36 8.48 -11.44
N GLU A 34 -18.53 9.04 -11.67
CA GLU A 34 -18.82 9.70 -12.95
C GLU A 34 -17.90 10.88 -13.20
N MET A 35 -17.43 11.52 -12.15
CA MET A 35 -16.50 12.64 -12.26
C MET A 35 -15.04 12.20 -12.34
N GLY A 36 -14.78 10.91 -12.24
CA GLY A 36 -13.43 10.40 -12.37
C GLY A 36 -12.76 10.03 -11.07
N PHE A 37 -13.50 10.00 -9.96
CA PHE A 37 -12.95 9.60 -8.67
C PHE A 37 -13.34 8.16 -8.40
N GLU A 38 -12.37 7.28 -8.32
CA GLU A 38 -12.64 5.88 -8.10
C GLU A 38 -12.18 5.46 -6.71
N ILE A 39 -12.75 4.36 -6.24
CA ILE A 39 -12.40 3.83 -4.93
C ILE A 39 -10.92 3.49 -4.90
N GLY A 40 -10.23 3.98 -3.89
CA GLY A 40 -8.81 3.77 -3.76
C GLY A 40 -7.95 4.89 -4.30
N ASP A 41 -8.55 5.82 -5.04
CA ASP A 41 -7.81 6.95 -5.58
C ASP A 41 -7.36 7.90 -4.46
N TYR A 42 -6.22 8.50 -4.68
CA TYR A 42 -5.79 9.61 -3.84
C TYR A 42 -6.28 10.90 -4.41
N ILE A 43 -6.66 11.80 -3.54
CA ILE A 43 -7.15 13.11 -3.95
C ILE A 43 -6.35 14.21 -3.27
N SER A 44 -6.34 15.35 -3.93
CA SER A 44 -5.74 16.55 -3.39
C SER A 44 -6.85 17.55 -3.13
N VAL A 45 -6.83 18.17 -1.96
CA VAL A 45 -7.85 19.15 -1.58
C VAL A 45 -7.17 20.51 -1.45
N SER A 46 -7.58 21.43 -2.31
CA SER A 46 -7.07 22.79 -2.29
C SER A 46 -8.07 23.69 -1.59
N CYS A 47 -7.61 24.46 -0.62
CA CYS A 47 -8.47 25.34 0.17
C CYS A 47 -8.25 26.77 -0.24
N GLU A 48 -9.29 27.37 -0.75
CA GLU A 48 -9.30 28.79 -1.12
C GLU A 48 -10.47 29.47 -0.40
N ASN A 49 -10.50 30.78 -0.45
CA ASN A 49 -11.54 31.53 0.25
C ASN A 49 -12.94 31.00 -0.03
N GLY A 50 -13.50 30.28 0.94
CA GLY A 50 -14.85 29.76 0.82
C GLY A 50 -15.04 28.63 -0.17
N LYS A 51 -13.95 28.06 -0.68
CA LYS A 51 -13.99 26.97 -1.64
C LYS A 51 -13.08 25.83 -1.24
N LEU A 52 -13.50 24.65 -1.56
CA LEU A 52 -12.65 23.47 -1.54
C LEU A 52 -12.61 22.90 -2.93
N ILE A 53 -11.42 22.74 -3.48
CA ILE A 53 -11.24 22.18 -4.81
C ILE A 53 -10.60 20.81 -4.66
N ILE A 54 -11.30 19.79 -5.10
CA ILE A 54 -10.85 18.41 -4.99
C ILE A 54 -10.46 17.89 -6.36
N THR A 55 -9.22 17.44 -6.48
CA THR A 55 -8.74 16.90 -7.75
C THR A 55 -8.04 15.57 -7.50
N PRO A 56 -7.93 14.71 -8.51
CA PRO A 56 -7.15 13.48 -8.36
C PRO A 56 -5.69 13.80 -8.12
N ASP A 57 -5.07 13.06 -7.20
CA ASP A 57 -3.65 13.25 -6.91
C ASP A 57 -2.84 12.25 -7.75
N VAL A 58 -2.55 12.64 -8.96
CA VAL A 58 -1.85 11.79 -9.92
C VAL A 58 -0.42 11.53 -9.50
N GLU A 59 0.22 12.51 -8.91
CA GLU A 59 1.61 12.36 -8.47
C GLU A 59 1.74 11.32 -7.38
N ARG A 60 0.84 11.33 -6.42
CA ARG A 60 0.88 10.37 -5.35
C ARG A 60 0.58 8.95 -5.85
N ALA A 61 -0.37 8.83 -6.77
CA ALA A 61 -0.69 7.54 -7.36
C ALA A 61 0.51 6.97 -8.12
N ALA A 62 1.18 7.81 -8.89
CA ALA A 62 2.36 7.40 -9.64
C ALA A 62 3.50 6.99 -8.70
N MET A 63 3.68 7.75 -7.63
CA MET A 63 4.73 7.44 -6.66
C MET A 63 4.47 6.12 -5.94
N GLU A 64 3.22 5.87 -5.58
CA GLU A 64 2.85 4.62 -4.92
C GLU A 64 3.10 3.43 -5.83
N GLN A 65 2.75 3.58 -7.11
CA GLN A 65 2.99 2.52 -8.08
C GLN A 65 4.49 2.27 -8.28
N ALA A 66 5.27 3.33 -8.36
CA ALA A 66 6.71 3.20 -8.50
C ALA A 66 7.32 2.51 -7.28
N GLU A 67 6.83 2.84 -6.09
CA GLU A 67 7.28 2.21 -4.87
C GLU A 67 6.94 0.73 -4.85
N ALA A 68 5.72 0.39 -5.28
CA ALA A 68 5.29 -1.00 -5.31
C ALA A 68 6.15 -1.81 -6.28
N GLU A 69 6.45 -1.24 -7.45
CA GLU A 69 7.31 -1.91 -8.42
C GLU A 69 8.72 -2.10 -7.90
N PHE A 70 9.25 -1.08 -7.23
CA PHE A 70 10.58 -1.18 -6.63
C PHE A 70 10.61 -2.27 -5.57
N MET A 71 9.62 -2.30 -4.68
CA MET A 71 9.56 -3.30 -3.63
C MET A 71 9.43 -4.70 -4.20
N GLU A 72 8.65 -4.85 -5.26
CA GLU A 72 8.49 -6.15 -5.91
C GLU A 72 9.81 -6.66 -6.47
N LYS A 73 10.57 -5.78 -7.14
CA LYS A 73 11.86 -6.15 -7.69
C LYS A 73 12.84 -6.54 -6.60
N GLU A 74 12.88 -5.76 -5.53
CA GLU A 74 13.80 -6.04 -4.43
C GLU A 74 13.41 -7.32 -3.69
N MET A 75 12.11 -7.57 -3.55
CA MET A 75 11.64 -8.81 -2.93
C MET A 75 12.05 -10.03 -3.74
N LYS A 76 11.94 -9.93 -5.05
CA LYS A 76 12.37 -11.04 -5.92
C LYS A 76 13.86 -11.32 -5.79
N LYS A 77 14.66 -10.25 -5.69
CA LYS A 77 16.10 -10.41 -5.49
C LYS A 77 16.40 -11.08 -4.17
N LEU A 78 15.71 -10.66 -3.12
CA LEU A 78 15.88 -11.25 -1.80
C LEU A 78 15.46 -12.72 -1.77
N GLN A 79 14.37 -13.04 -2.46
CA GLN A 79 13.92 -14.42 -2.52
C GLN A 79 14.93 -15.32 -3.22
N LYS A 80 15.51 -14.83 -4.30
CA LYS A 80 16.55 -15.59 -5.01
C LYS A 80 17.78 -15.78 -4.15
N LYS A 81 18.20 -14.73 -3.46
CA LYS A 81 19.34 -14.79 -2.58
C LYS A 81 19.09 -15.75 -1.43
N PHE A 82 17.91 -15.64 -0.84
CA PHE A 82 17.53 -16.53 0.26
C PHE A 82 17.51 -17.99 -0.18
N GLN A 83 16.94 -18.25 -1.34
CA GLN A 83 16.86 -19.61 -1.87
C GLN A 83 18.25 -20.18 -2.10
N LYS A 84 19.14 -19.37 -2.67
CA LYS A 84 20.52 -19.80 -2.92
C LYS A 84 21.25 -20.12 -1.62
N GLU A 85 21.12 -19.24 -0.64
CA GLU A 85 21.75 -19.45 0.66
C GLU A 85 21.17 -20.67 1.36
N LYS A 86 19.88 -20.88 1.24
CA LYS A 86 19.22 -22.03 1.82
C LYS A 86 19.75 -23.33 1.21
N GLU A 87 19.91 -23.35 -0.09
CA GLU A 87 20.45 -24.52 -0.79
C GLU A 87 21.87 -24.80 -0.37
N GLN A 88 22.68 -23.75 -0.22
CA GLN A 88 24.07 -23.92 0.22
C GLN A 88 24.14 -24.45 1.65
N LEU A 89 23.28 -23.95 2.51
CA LEU A 89 23.22 -24.43 3.89
C LEU A 89 22.77 -25.88 3.94
N HIS A 90 21.77 -26.20 3.15
CA HIS A 90 21.29 -27.57 3.12
C HIS A 90 22.35 -28.53 2.61
N ALA A 91 23.05 -28.16 1.54
CA ALA A 91 24.12 -28.97 0.99
C ALA A 91 25.23 -29.18 2.02
N ARG A 92 25.57 -28.13 2.76
CA ARG A 92 26.59 -28.22 3.79
C ARG A 92 26.13 -29.13 4.93
N PHE A 93 24.88 -29.00 5.32
CA PHE A 93 24.32 -29.85 6.38
C PHE A 93 24.36 -31.32 5.96
N VAL A 94 23.96 -31.62 4.73
CA VAL A 94 23.96 -32.98 4.23
C VAL A 94 25.37 -33.54 4.22
N ALA A 95 26.35 -32.79 3.77
CA ALA A 95 27.73 -33.23 3.72
C ALA A 95 28.27 -33.52 5.14
N GLU A 96 28.05 -32.59 6.06
CA GLU A 96 28.51 -32.77 7.44
C GLU A 96 27.74 -33.88 8.17
N GLY A 97 26.42 -33.90 7.95
CA GLY A 97 25.58 -34.90 8.58
C GLY A 97 25.89 -36.31 8.11
N THR A 98 26.14 -36.44 6.81
CA THR A 98 26.51 -37.74 6.25
C THR A 98 27.83 -38.21 6.81
N ALA A 99 28.80 -37.32 6.89
CA ALA A 99 30.11 -37.67 7.44
C ALA A 99 29.98 -38.12 8.88
N LYS A 100 29.22 -37.40 9.70
CA LYS A 100 29.00 -37.76 11.10
C LYS A 100 28.27 -39.09 11.24
N TYR A 101 27.29 -39.29 10.40
CA TYR A 101 26.53 -40.54 10.41
C TYR A 101 27.41 -41.73 10.07
N MET A 102 28.20 -41.57 9.02
CA MET A 102 29.13 -42.63 8.61
C MET A 102 30.15 -42.93 9.68
N ALA A 103 30.70 -41.90 10.33
CA ALA A 103 31.64 -42.07 11.41
C ALA A 103 31.03 -42.86 12.56
N LYS A 104 29.78 -42.56 12.90
CA LYS A 104 29.06 -43.29 13.95
C LYS A 104 28.87 -44.75 13.60
N LYS A 105 28.57 -45.02 12.37
CA LYS A 105 28.38 -46.39 11.90
C LYS A 105 29.67 -47.22 12.03
N GLU A 106 30.78 -46.60 11.70
CA GLU A 106 32.07 -47.26 11.77
C GLU A 106 32.48 -47.60 13.19
N VAL A 107 32.03 -46.85 14.16
CA VAL A 107 32.38 -47.07 15.56
C VAL A 107 31.69 -48.28 16.15
N GLN A 108 30.61 -48.71 15.52
CA GLN A 108 29.93 -49.91 15.99
C GLN A 108 30.63 -51.15 15.46
#